data_28f9a578a640e6b58beba8a8604a1115
#
_entry.id   28f9a578a640e6b58beba8a8604a1115
#
_cell.length_a   1.000
_cell.length_b   1.000
_cell.length_c   1.000
_cell.angle_alpha   90.00
_cell.angle_beta   90.00
_cell.angle_gamma   90.00
#
_symmetry.space_group_name_H-M   'P 1'
#
loop_
_entity.id
_entity.type
_entity.pdbx_description
1 polymer ?
#
loop_
_entity_poly.entity_id
_entity_poly.type
_entity_poly.pdbx_seq_one_letter_code
_entity_poly.pdbx_strand_id
1 'polypeptide(L)'
;RLKCRRQRQMCIRDSKMADTPAQVIDFLRELAAHSREAAERKLAELTEFAGMHLEAWDVTYWLEKFKQDRFSVSNEELRAYFPAMKVKEGLFALASQLYGVELTPDDSVTKWHDDVCFYNVTQNGEKIGGFYTDLFARNGKRTGAWIDECVTRQALNGYSALPVGYLVCNFPPPNDAGVSLLTHDDVVTLFHEFGHMLHHLLTRIGFPSVSGINGVPWDAVELPSQFMENFAWSYDVLTRCSSHHEYNQPLPRDLFDKLDASRHAGAALAMLRQIELGLFDFRVHTEYDPANPVPVLDTLAAVRDEVALIRHPDINRLPHAFSHIFAGGYAAGYYSYKWAEVLAADAYAAFEEAGIFDRETAARFRREILEVGGSRDIMEAYKAFRGREPTIDALLRQNGIEAG
;
A
#
# COMPACT_ATOMS: atom_id res chain seq x y z
N ARG A 1 -33.15 1.33 -12.04
CA ARG A 1 -32.10 1.41 -11.00
C ARG A 1 -31.20 0.17 -10.92
N LEU A 2 -31.74 -1.04 -11.12
CA LEU A 2 -30.95 -2.31 -11.15
C LEU A 2 -30.05 -2.43 -12.38
N LYS A 3 -30.47 -1.94 -13.56
CA LYS A 3 -29.64 -1.91 -14.78
C LYS A 3 -28.41 -1.00 -14.63
N CYS A 4 -28.56 0.17 -13.98
CA CYS A 4 -27.41 1.06 -13.72
C CYS A 4 -26.39 0.47 -12.74
N ARG A 5 -26.83 -0.32 -11.73
CA ARG A 5 -25.89 -1.01 -10.83
C ARG A 5 -25.12 -2.13 -11.54
N ARG A 6 -25.77 -2.91 -12.41
CA ARG A 6 -25.09 -3.92 -13.24
C ARG A 6 -24.10 -3.29 -14.22
N GLN A 7 -24.46 -2.18 -14.86
CA GLN A 7 -23.56 -1.45 -15.74
C GLN A 7 -22.35 -0.86 -14.99
N ARG A 8 -22.55 -0.28 -13.80
CA ARG A 8 -21.43 0.19 -12.96
C ARG A 8 -20.50 -0.95 -12.54
N GLN A 9 -21.04 -2.10 -12.15
CA GLN A 9 -20.20 -3.28 -11.82
C GLN A 9 -19.49 -3.86 -13.04
N MET A 10 -20.10 -3.85 -14.21
CA MET A 10 -19.44 -4.23 -15.47
C MET A 10 -18.32 -3.26 -15.83
N CYS A 11 -18.55 -1.95 -15.75
CA CYS A 11 -17.53 -0.94 -16.05
C CYS A 11 -16.31 -1.02 -15.08
N ILE A 12 -16.53 -1.33 -13.81
CA ILE A 12 -15.43 -1.55 -12.84
C ILE A 12 -14.62 -2.82 -13.19
N ARG A 13 -15.28 -3.87 -13.69
CA ARG A 13 -14.61 -5.13 -14.11
C ARG A 13 -13.86 -5.02 -15.43
N ASP A 14 -14.25 -4.09 -16.29
CA ASP A 14 -13.63 -3.87 -17.61
C ASP A 14 -12.38 -2.97 -17.52
N SER A 15 -12.07 -2.38 -16.35
CA SER A 15 -10.92 -1.50 -16.13
C SER A 15 -9.83 -2.23 -15.34
N LYS A 16 -9.11 -3.11 -16.02
CA LYS A 16 -7.99 -3.91 -15.50
C LYS A 16 -6.83 -3.89 -16.49
N MET A 17 -5.59 -4.04 -15.98
CA MET A 17 -4.41 -4.28 -16.80
C MET A 17 -4.36 -5.73 -17.30
N ALA A 18 -4.84 -6.67 -16.45
CA ALA A 18 -4.90 -8.07 -16.83
C ALA A 18 -6.00 -8.32 -17.88
N ASP A 19 -5.63 -8.93 -18.99
CA ASP A 19 -6.52 -9.16 -20.15
C ASP A 19 -7.48 -10.33 -19.92
N THR A 20 -7.06 -11.35 -19.18
CA THR A 20 -7.84 -12.59 -19.01
C THR A 20 -7.79 -13.10 -17.58
N PRO A 21 -8.84 -13.83 -17.15
CA PRO A 21 -8.82 -14.54 -15.87
C PRO A 21 -7.66 -15.52 -15.70
N ALA A 22 -7.25 -16.19 -16.76
CA ALA A 22 -6.13 -17.13 -16.73
C ALA A 22 -4.82 -16.41 -16.38
N GLN A 23 -4.57 -15.24 -16.95
CA GLN A 23 -3.39 -14.43 -16.66
C GLN A 23 -3.27 -14.09 -15.17
N VAL A 24 -4.39 -13.77 -14.50
CA VAL A 24 -4.39 -13.49 -13.07
C VAL A 24 -4.08 -14.73 -12.23
N ILE A 25 -4.70 -15.86 -12.58
CA ILE A 25 -4.46 -17.13 -11.86
C ILE A 25 -3.01 -17.58 -12.05
N ASP A 26 -2.48 -17.50 -13.26
CA ASP A 26 -1.10 -17.89 -13.57
C ASP A 26 -0.10 -16.99 -12.84
N PHE A 27 -0.33 -15.68 -12.82
CA PHE A 27 0.47 -14.73 -12.04
C PHE A 27 0.50 -15.06 -10.54
N LEU A 28 -0.65 -15.31 -9.92
CA LEU A 28 -0.71 -15.65 -8.51
C LEU A 28 -0.03 -16.99 -8.21
N ARG A 29 -0.15 -17.98 -9.11
CA ARG A 29 0.53 -19.28 -9.00
C ARG A 29 2.04 -19.18 -9.17
N GLU A 30 2.49 -18.34 -10.08
CA GLU A 30 3.91 -18.04 -10.28
C GLU A 30 4.53 -17.46 -9.00
N LEU A 31 3.91 -16.43 -8.41
CA LEU A 31 4.35 -15.87 -7.14
C LEU A 31 4.32 -16.91 -6.00
N ALA A 32 3.30 -17.78 -5.96
CA ALA A 32 3.23 -18.84 -4.96
C ALA A 32 4.36 -19.85 -5.11
N ALA A 33 4.69 -20.24 -6.37
CA ALA A 33 5.77 -21.18 -6.64
C ALA A 33 7.13 -20.65 -6.18
N HIS A 34 7.44 -19.39 -6.49
CA HIS A 34 8.68 -18.74 -6.03
C HIS A 34 8.75 -18.56 -4.51
N SER A 35 7.60 -18.34 -3.87
CA SER A 35 7.56 -18.04 -2.43
C SER A 35 7.55 -19.31 -1.56
N ARG A 36 7.12 -20.45 -2.09
CA ARG A 36 6.83 -21.68 -1.32
C ARG A 36 8.03 -22.17 -0.53
N GLU A 37 9.16 -22.38 -1.17
CA GLU A 37 10.35 -22.93 -0.51
C GLU A 37 10.86 -22.02 0.62
N ALA A 38 10.88 -20.70 0.38
CA ALA A 38 11.27 -19.72 1.39
C ALA A 38 10.28 -19.71 2.58
N ALA A 39 8.99 -19.84 2.31
CA ALA A 39 7.96 -19.90 3.34
C ALA A 39 8.02 -21.20 4.15
N GLU A 40 8.28 -22.35 3.50
CA GLU A 40 8.45 -23.65 4.18
C GLU A 40 9.68 -23.63 5.10
N ARG A 41 10.82 -23.11 4.62
CA ARG A 41 12.02 -22.93 5.46
C ARG A 41 11.72 -22.04 6.67
N LYS A 42 11.04 -20.92 6.46
CA LYS A 42 10.70 -20.00 7.55
C LYS A 42 9.74 -20.60 8.55
N LEU A 43 8.72 -21.34 8.10
CA LEU A 43 7.80 -22.04 8.99
C LEU A 43 8.52 -23.10 9.83
N ALA A 44 9.46 -23.85 9.23
CA ALA A 44 10.27 -24.83 9.95
C ALA A 44 11.14 -24.17 11.04
N GLU A 45 11.86 -23.09 10.71
CA GLU A 45 12.62 -22.30 11.68
C GLU A 45 11.75 -21.78 12.83
N LEU A 46 10.55 -21.28 12.51
CA LEU A 46 9.63 -20.74 13.50
C LEU A 46 9.08 -21.84 14.42
N THR A 47 8.79 -23.01 13.85
CA THR A 47 8.33 -24.20 14.58
C THR A 47 9.42 -24.73 15.53
N GLU A 48 10.67 -24.78 15.07
CA GLU A 48 11.82 -25.15 15.90
C GLU A 48 12.03 -24.13 17.04
N PHE A 49 11.97 -22.82 16.73
CA PHE A 49 12.10 -21.77 17.73
C PHE A 49 11.00 -21.82 18.78
N ALA A 50 9.74 -22.09 18.37
CA ALA A 50 8.61 -22.22 19.28
C ALA A 50 8.68 -23.49 20.14
N GLY A 51 9.38 -24.53 19.70
CA GLY A 51 9.45 -25.84 20.37
C GLY A 51 8.13 -26.60 20.34
N MET A 52 7.19 -26.25 19.46
CA MET A 52 5.87 -26.87 19.36
C MET A 52 5.32 -26.78 17.93
N HIS A 53 4.37 -27.62 17.60
CA HIS A 53 3.59 -27.46 16.36
C HIS A 53 2.82 -26.15 16.38
N LEU A 54 2.87 -25.39 15.28
CA LEU A 54 2.21 -24.08 15.16
C LEU A 54 0.89 -24.21 14.42
N GLU A 55 -0.15 -23.73 15.04
CA GLU A 55 -1.45 -23.51 14.44
C GLU A 55 -1.51 -22.11 13.80
N ALA A 56 -2.48 -21.88 12.94
CA ALA A 56 -2.61 -20.61 12.21
C ALA A 56 -2.69 -19.37 13.13
N TRP A 57 -3.20 -19.49 14.33
CA TRP A 57 -3.28 -18.41 15.32
C TRP A 57 -1.98 -18.18 16.10
N ASP A 58 -1.05 -19.12 16.08
CA ASP A 58 0.22 -19.05 16.82
C ASP A 58 1.28 -18.28 16.02
N VAL A 59 1.19 -18.31 14.68
CA VAL A 59 2.24 -17.80 13.77
C VAL A 59 2.62 -16.36 14.06
N THR A 60 1.63 -15.48 14.18
CA THR A 60 1.89 -14.04 14.40
C THR A 60 2.61 -13.80 15.73
N TYR A 61 2.18 -14.48 16.79
CA TYR A 61 2.81 -14.37 18.11
C TYR A 61 4.26 -14.84 18.10
N TRP A 62 4.49 -16.05 17.55
CA TRP A 62 5.83 -16.62 17.52
C TRP A 62 6.76 -15.90 16.55
N LEU A 63 6.23 -15.37 15.45
CA LEU A 63 6.99 -14.53 14.52
C LEU A 63 7.51 -13.26 15.20
N GLU A 64 6.67 -12.60 16.02
CA GLU A 64 7.09 -11.43 16.78
C GLU A 64 8.16 -11.80 17.82
N LYS A 65 8.00 -12.93 18.55
CA LYS A 65 9.01 -13.43 19.47
C LYS A 65 10.31 -13.78 18.77
N PHE A 66 10.22 -14.40 17.61
CA PHE A 66 11.37 -14.72 16.76
C PHE A 66 12.12 -13.46 16.32
N LYS A 67 11.39 -12.42 15.88
CA LYS A 67 11.99 -11.14 15.52
C LYS A 67 12.71 -10.49 16.71
N GLN A 68 12.09 -10.47 17.87
CA GLN A 68 12.70 -9.94 19.09
C GLN A 68 13.99 -10.69 19.48
N ASP A 69 13.98 -12.03 19.43
CA ASP A 69 15.13 -12.85 19.78
C ASP A 69 16.28 -12.73 18.77
N ARG A 70 15.97 -12.85 17.47
CA ARG A 70 16.98 -12.93 16.42
C ARG A 70 17.58 -11.59 16.01
N PHE A 71 16.75 -10.55 16.01
CA PHE A 71 17.15 -9.23 15.50
C PHE A 71 17.29 -8.19 16.61
N SER A 72 16.90 -8.54 17.86
CA SER A 72 16.96 -7.62 19.00
C SER A 72 16.29 -6.26 18.70
N VAL A 73 15.16 -6.30 18.00
CA VAL A 73 14.35 -5.13 17.68
C VAL A 73 12.97 -5.27 18.31
N SER A 74 12.51 -4.23 18.98
CA SER A 74 11.15 -4.18 19.50
C SER A 74 10.39 -2.99 18.90
N ASN A 75 9.10 -3.19 18.67
CA ASN A 75 8.23 -2.11 18.22
C ASN A 75 8.19 -0.94 19.22
N GLU A 76 8.31 -1.20 20.53
CA GLU A 76 8.33 -0.16 21.55
C GLU A 76 9.58 0.71 21.48
N GLU A 77 10.75 0.13 21.21
CA GLU A 77 12.00 0.87 21.04
C GLU A 77 11.94 1.73 19.76
N LEU A 78 11.46 1.17 18.66
CA LEU A 78 11.33 1.88 17.39
C LEU A 78 10.34 3.05 17.47
N ARG A 79 9.19 2.86 18.12
CA ARG A 79 8.16 3.90 18.27
C ARG A 79 8.67 5.19 18.87
N ALA A 80 9.63 5.11 19.80
CA ALA A 80 10.23 6.28 20.43
C ALA A 80 10.86 7.26 19.41
N TYR A 81 11.23 6.77 18.23
CA TYR A 81 11.84 7.56 17.16
C TYR A 81 10.85 8.11 16.13
N PHE A 82 9.58 7.66 16.16
CA PHE A 82 8.58 8.03 15.16
C PHE A 82 7.40 8.86 15.73
N PRO A 83 7.64 10.07 16.26
CA PRO A 83 6.54 10.99 16.54
C PRO A 83 5.79 11.32 15.24
N ALA A 84 4.47 11.17 15.23
CA ALA A 84 3.63 11.30 14.03
C ALA A 84 3.85 12.61 13.26
N MET A 85 4.00 13.72 13.98
CA MET A 85 4.24 15.02 13.35
C MET A 85 5.61 15.08 12.68
N LYS A 86 6.64 14.48 13.28
CA LYS A 86 7.98 14.42 12.70
C LYS A 86 8.03 13.54 11.46
N VAL A 87 7.35 12.39 11.49
CA VAL A 87 7.20 11.51 10.31
C VAL A 87 6.52 12.26 9.17
N LYS A 88 5.42 12.95 9.44
CA LYS A 88 4.71 13.77 8.46
C LYS A 88 5.60 14.87 7.86
N GLU A 89 6.35 15.60 8.68
CA GLU A 89 7.29 16.63 8.20
C GLU A 89 8.36 16.05 7.29
N GLY A 90 8.95 14.91 7.67
CA GLY A 90 9.95 14.22 6.85
C GLY A 90 9.38 13.73 5.52
N LEU A 91 8.15 13.19 5.53
CA LEU A 91 7.43 12.77 4.32
C LEU A 91 7.15 13.95 3.38
N PHE A 92 6.73 15.11 3.92
CA PHE A 92 6.50 16.31 3.13
C PHE A 92 7.81 16.85 2.52
N ALA A 93 8.90 16.81 3.29
CA ALA A 93 10.22 17.18 2.80
C ALA A 93 10.69 16.23 1.68
N LEU A 94 10.43 14.95 1.78
CA LEU A 94 10.69 13.97 0.72
C LEU A 94 9.92 14.31 -0.56
N ALA A 95 8.61 14.59 -0.46
CA ALA A 95 7.80 14.97 -1.61
C ALA A 95 8.29 16.27 -2.26
N SER A 96 8.70 17.24 -1.45
CA SER A 96 9.29 18.49 -1.93
C SER A 96 10.59 18.23 -2.70
N GLN A 97 11.44 17.35 -2.19
CA GLN A 97 12.71 16.98 -2.82
C GLN A 97 12.52 16.24 -4.14
N LEU A 98 11.59 15.27 -4.19
CA LEU A 98 11.35 14.44 -5.37
C LEU A 98 10.56 15.18 -6.45
N TYR A 99 9.52 15.91 -6.05
CA TYR A 99 8.52 16.42 -7.00
C TYR A 99 8.48 17.94 -7.10
N GLY A 100 9.29 18.66 -6.31
CA GLY A 100 9.36 20.13 -6.36
C GLY A 100 8.05 20.80 -5.94
N VAL A 101 7.35 20.21 -4.97
CA VAL A 101 6.11 20.75 -4.37
C VAL A 101 6.39 21.31 -2.98
N GLU A 102 5.66 22.33 -2.59
CA GLU A 102 5.68 22.88 -1.24
C GLU A 102 4.33 22.61 -0.57
N LEU A 103 4.36 22.14 0.67
CA LEU A 103 3.17 21.82 1.44
C LEU A 103 3.12 22.72 2.67
N THR A 104 2.20 23.69 2.67
CA THR A 104 2.09 24.71 3.71
C THR A 104 0.76 24.62 4.43
N PRO A 105 0.73 24.65 5.77
CA PRO A 105 -0.53 24.61 6.51
C PRO A 105 -1.36 25.87 6.24
N ASP A 106 -2.71 25.72 6.26
CA ASP A 106 -3.65 26.82 6.09
C ASP A 106 -4.77 26.70 7.14
N ASP A 107 -4.63 27.44 8.22
CA ASP A 107 -5.60 27.45 9.31
C ASP A 107 -6.88 28.23 9.02
N SER A 108 -6.96 28.94 7.91
CA SER A 108 -8.14 29.69 7.48
C SER A 108 -9.25 28.77 6.93
N VAL A 109 -8.90 27.55 6.57
CA VAL A 109 -9.85 26.57 6.00
C VAL A 109 -10.64 25.89 7.10
N THR A 110 -11.97 25.78 6.92
CA THR A 110 -12.87 25.13 7.87
C THR A 110 -12.53 23.65 8.04
N LYS A 111 -12.46 23.20 9.29
CA LYS A 111 -12.13 21.82 9.70
C LYS A 111 -13.29 21.24 10.52
N TRP A 112 -13.47 19.92 10.47
CA TRP A 112 -14.54 19.22 11.24
C TRP A 112 -14.10 18.74 12.62
N HIS A 113 -12.80 18.83 12.92
CA HIS A 113 -12.20 18.45 14.20
C HIS A 113 -10.90 19.22 14.42
N ASP A 114 -10.52 19.44 15.68
CA ASP A 114 -9.31 20.21 16.04
C ASP A 114 -8.02 19.53 15.58
N ASP A 115 -7.97 18.18 15.56
CA ASP A 115 -6.83 17.41 15.08
C ASP A 115 -6.64 17.44 13.56
N VAL A 116 -7.63 17.94 12.83
CA VAL A 116 -7.58 18.01 11.36
C VAL A 116 -6.76 19.22 10.94
N CYS A 117 -5.83 19.00 10.00
CA CYS A 117 -5.06 20.07 9.39
C CYS A 117 -5.34 20.13 7.89
N PHE A 118 -5.32 21.33 7.31
CA PHE A 118 -5.38 21.53 5.87
C PHE A 118 -4.04 22.04 5.37
N TYR A 119 -3.61 21.56 4.20
CA TYR A 119 -2.37 21.97 3.54
C TYR A 119 -2.65 22.46 2.14
N ASN A 120 -2.13 23.63 1.81
CA ASN A 120 -2.00 24.08 0.43
C ASN A 120 -0.79 23.39 -0.20
N VAL A 121 -0.95 22.97 -1.45
CA VAL A 121 0.13 22.40 -2.26
C VAL A 121 0.45 23.39 -3.37
N THR A 122 1.70 23.89 -3.40
CA THR A 122 2.18 24.83 -4.40
C THR A 122 3.35 24.24 -5.19
N GLN A 123 3.52 24.69 -6.40
CA GLN A 123 4.67 24.40 -7.24
C GLN A 123 5.08 25.65 -7.99
N ASN A 124 6.36 26.02 -7.91
CA ASN A 124 6.90 27.27 -8.49
C ASN A 124 6.10 28.53 -8.08
N GLY A 125 5.60 28.53 -6.83
CA GLY A 125 4.79 29.62 -6.29
C GLY A 125 3.31 29.60 -6.69
N GLU A 126 2.87 28.69 -7.54
CA GLU A 126 1.48 28.54 -7.94
C GLU A 126 0.79 27.43 -7.14
N LYS A 127 -0.43 27.69 -6.65
CA LYS A 127 -1.25 26.67 -5.98
C LYS A 127 -1.73 25.65 -7.01
N ILE A 128 -1.45 24.37 -6.76
CA ILE A 128 -1.84 23.24 -7.62
C ILE A 128 -2.90 22.35 -6.99
N GLY A 129 -3.15 22.45 -5.68
CA GLY A 129 -4.14 21.67 -4.96
C GLY A 129 -4.10 21.92 -3.46
N GLY A 130 -4.76 21.06 -2.71
CA GLY A 130 -4.72 21.04 -1.25
C GLY A 130 -5.29 19.75 -0.68
N PHE A 131 -5.07 19.50 0.61
CA PHE A 131 -5.61 18.30 1.24
C PHE A 131 -5.74 18.45 2.75
N TYR A 132 -6.68 17.72 3.30
CA TYR A 132 -6.85 17.56 4.73
C TYR A 132 -6.06 16.34 5.21
N THR A 133 -5.47 16.44 6.40
CA THR A 133 -4.95 15.30 7.15
C THR A 133 -5.80 15.09 8.40
N ASP A 134 -6.32 13.87 8.57
CA ASP A 134 -7.07 13.41 9.74
C ASP A 134 -6.42 12.11 10.24
N LEU A 135 -5.37 12.25 11.06
CA LEU A 135 -4.42 11.16 11.31
C LEU A 135 -4.79 10.29 12.51
N PHE A 136 -5.53 10.81 13.51
CA PHE A 136 -5.69 10.13 14.80
C PHE A 136 -7.04 9.44 14.96
N ALA A 137 -7.01 8.29 15.65
CA ALA A 137 -8.21 7.56 16.02
C ALA A 137 -9.03 8.35 17.05
N ARG A 138 -10.36 8.29 16.95
CA ARG A 138 -11.29 8.86 17.93
C ARG A 138 -12.66 8.18 17.84
N ASN A 139 -13.49 8.40 18.85
CA ASN A 139 -14.85 7.86 18.87
C ASN A 139 -15.66 8.33 17.67
N GLY A 140 -16.36 7.40 17.02
CA GLY A 140 -17.21 7.67 15.86
C GLY A 140 -16.47 7.77 14.52
N LYS A 141 -15.13 7.74 14.50
CA LYS A 141 -14.35 7.68 13.27
C LYS A 141 -14.26 6.24 12.78
N ARG A 142 -14.44 6.04 11.45
CA ARG A 142 -14.25 4.74 10.82
C ARG A 142 -12.80 4.28 10.97
N THR A 143 -12.57 3.01 11.25
CA THR A 143 -11.24 2.40 11.36
C THR A 143 -10.60 2.16 9.98
N GLY A 144 -9.27 2.02 9.97
CA GLY A 144 -8.45 1.86 8.77
C GLY A 144 -7.78 3.16 8.33
N ALA A 145 -7.06 3.10 7.21
CA ALA A 145 -6.49 4.26 6.55
C ALA A 145 -7.03 4.33 5.12
N TRP A 146 -7.20 5.51 4.57
CA TRP A 146 -7.65 5.72 3.20
C TRP A 146 -7.44 7.16 2.75
N ILE A 147 -7.42 7.37 1.45
CA ILE A 147 -7.67 8.68 0.86
C ILE A 147 -9.08 8.76 0.28
N ASP A 148 -9.60 9.97 0.18
CA ASP A 148 -10.85 10.23 -0.54
C ASP A 148 -10.77 11.59 -1.26
N GLU A 149 -11.57 11.76 -2.31
CA GLU A 149 -11.64 12.99 -3.06
C GLU A 149 -12.64 13.98 -2.44
N CYS A 150 -12.18 15.19 -2.16
CA CYS A 150 -13.05 16.31 -1.85
C CYS A 150 -13.44 17.07 -3.12
N VAL A 151 -12.45 17.38 -3.93
CA VAL A 151 -12.60 18.03 -5.24
C VAL A 151 -11.68 17.36 -6.23
N THR A 152 -12.22 16.87 -7.33
CA THR A 152 -11.46 16.37 -8.46
C THR A 152 -10.96 17.52 -9.33
N ARG A 153 -9.72 17.45 -9.81
CA ARG A 153 -9.22 18.45 -10.76
C ARG A 153 -10.12 18.49 -12.00
N GLN A 154 -10.50 19.71 -12.36
CA GLN A 154 -11.30 19.97 -13.56
C GLN A 154 -10.77 21.20 -14.30
N ALA A 155 -10.73 21.13 -15.63
CA ALA A 155 -10.44 22.25 -16.52
C ALA A 155 -11.24 22.05 -17.82
N LEU A 156 -12.52 22.40 -17.79
CA LEU A 156 -13.47 22.18 -18.89
C LEU A 156 -14.41 23.38 -19.04
N ASN A 157 -14.66 23.80 -20.28
CA ASN A 157 -15.68 24.79 -20.63
C ASN A 157 -15.56 26.13 -19.84
N GLY A 158 -14.34 26.56 -19.55
CA GLY A 158 -14.08 27.78 -18.78
C GLY A 158 -14.21 27.62 -17.25
N TYR A 159 -14.56 26.44 -16.76
CA TYR A 159 -14.53 26.10 -15.34
C TYR A 159 -13.19 25.43 -14.97
N SER A 160 -12.60 25.89 -13.88
CA SER A 160 -11.36 25.30 -13.35
C SER A 160 -11.50 25.05 -11.86
N ALA A 161 -11.19 23.81 -11.42
CA ALA A 161 -11.08 23.44 -10.02
C ALA A 161 -9.76 22.71 -9.78
N LEU A 162 -9.09 23.09 -8.70
CA LEU A 162 -7.88 22.39 -8.24
C LEU A 162 -8.28 21.18 -7.39
N PRO A 163 -7.48 20.09 -7.41
CA PRO A 163 -7.77 18.91 -6.63
C PRO A 163 -7.66 19.19 -5.13
N VAL A 164 -8.60 18.65 -4.38
CA VAL A 164 -8.58 18.63 -2.91
C VAL A 164 -8.89 17.21 -2.45
N GLY A 165 -8.10 16.68 -1.51
CA GLY A 165 -8.27 15.33 -0.99
C GLY A 165 -8.36 15.27 0.52
N TYR A 166 -8.77 14.10 1.02
CA TYR A 166 -8.73 13.72 2.43
C TYR A 166 -7.72 12.59 2.61
N LEU A 167 -6.73 12.79 3.48
CA LEU A 167 -5.81 11.74 3.94
C LEU A 167 -6.22 11.37 5.35
N VAL A 168 -6.71 10.16 5.55
CA VAL A 168 -7.29 9.71 6.81
C VAL A 168 -6.54 8.48 7.29
N CYS A 169 -6.08 8.53 8.55
CA CYS A 169 -5.48 7.40 9.26
C CYS A 169 -6.18 7.20 10.62
N ASN A 170 -5.81 6.17 11.35
CA ASN A 170 -6.29 5.90 12.70
C ASN A 170 -5.11 5.59 13.64
N PHE A 171 -4.08 6.43 13.60
CA PHE A 171 -2.94 6.31 14.50
C PHE A 171 -3.34 6.54 15.96
N PRO A 172 -2.55 6.06 16.93
CA PRO A 172 -2.78 6.36 18.34
C PRO A 172 -2.92 7.86 18.55
N PRO A 173 -3.92 8.32 19.32
CA PRO A 173 -4.04 9.74 19.64
C PRO A 173 -2.82 10.21 20.45
N PRO A 174 -2.52 11.53 20.43
CA PRO A 174 -1.47 12.10 21.26
C PRO A 174 -1.68 11.73 22.75
N ASN A 175 -0.59 11.36 23.42
CA ASN A 175 -0.56 11.10 24.84
C ASN A 175 -0.66 12.40 25.66
N ASP A 176 -0.58 12.31 27.00
CA ASP A 176 -0.65 13.48 27.90
C ASP A 176 0.45 14.52 27.64
N ALA A 177 1.56 14.14 27.01
CA ALA A 177 2.62 15.05 26.57
C ALA A 177 2.35 15.66 25.18
N GLY A 178 1.21 15.36 24.55
CA GLY A 178 0.85 15.84 23.22
C GLY A 178 1.56 15.12 22.07
N VAL A 179 2.18 13.96 22.30
CA VAL A 179 2.95 13.20 21.31
C VAL A 179 2.25 11.90 20.96
N SER A 180 2.01 11.67 19.68
CA SER A 180 1.60 10.37 19.13
C SER A 180 2.83 9.66 18.59
N LEU A 181 3.10 8.46 19.06
CA LEU A 181 4.23 7.63 18.64
C LEU A 181 3.73 6.52 17.71
N LEU A 182 4.30 6.46 16.52
CA LEU A 182 3.94 5.51 15.47
C LEU A 182 4.80 4.24 15.55
N THR A 183 4.21 3.11 15.21
CA THR A 183 4.99 1.92 14.82
C THR A 183 5.61 2.14 13.44
N HIS A 184 6.58 1.30 13.06
CA HIS A 184 7.09 1.36 11.67
C HIS A 184 5.99 1.03 10.65
N ASP A 185 5.08 0.13 10.96
CA ASP A 185 3.93 -0.18 10.10
C ASP A 185 2.99 1.02 9.92
N ASP A 186 2.81 1.85 10.97
CA ASP A 186 2.08 3.12 10.86
C ASP A 186 2.80 4.12 9.95
N VAL A 187 4.15 4.15 10.01
CA VAL A 187 4.97 4.97 9.09
C VAL A 187 4.76 4.51 7.65
N VAL A 188 4.86 3.21 7.37
CA VAL A 188 4.59 2.63 6.05
C VAL A 188 3.18 2.99 5.58
N THR A 189 2.17 2.87 6.46
CA THR A 189 0.78 3.24 6.15
C THR A 189 0.65 4.72 5.77
N LEU A 190 1.31 5.63 6.49
CA LEU A 190 1.28 7.05 6.15
C LEU A 190 1.91 7.34 4.79
N PHE A 191 3.01 6.66 4.46
CA PHE A 191 3.66 6.77 3.14
C PHE A 191 2.75 6.24 2.03
N HIS A 192 2.07 5.12 2.28
CA HIS A 192 1.08 4.53 1.38
C HIS A 192 -0.03 5.52 1.03
N GLU A 193 -0.75 5.99 2.04
CA GLU A 193 -1.86 6.92 1.84
C GLU A 193 -1.41 8.23 1.17
N PHE A 194 -0.20 8.68 1.50
CA PHE A 194 0.35 9.86 0.86
C PHE A 194 0.74 9.62 -0.60
N GLY A 195 1.08 8.39 -0.98
CA GLY A 195 1.30 8.01 -2.38
C GLY A 195 0.03 8.17 -3.23
N HIS A 196 -1.12 7.72 -2.72
CA HIS A 196 -2.42 7.99 -3.34
C HIS A 196 -2.73 9.48 -3.39
N MET A 197 -2.45 10.21 -2.30
CA MET A 197 -2.67 11.66 -2.25
C MET A 197 -1.83 12.39 -3.31
N LEU A 198 -0.57 12.01 -3.50
CA LEU A 198 0.27 12.56 -4.56
C LEU A 198 -0.31 12.29 -5.95
N HIS A 199 -0.84 11.09 -6.18
CA HIS A 199 -1.50 10.76 -7.45
C HIS A 199 -2.74 11.64 -7.71
N HIS A 200 -3.54 11.90 -6.68
CA HIS A 200 -4.69 12.80 -6.76
C HIS A 200 -4.28 14.25 -7.01
N LEU A 201 -3.26 14.75 -6.30
CA LEU A 201 -2.88 16.17 -6.31
C LEU A 201 -2.02 16.57 -7.51
N LEU A 202 -1.14 15.68 -8.00
CA LEU A 202 -0.18 16.02 -9.05
C LEU A 202 -0.73 15.83 -10.46
N THR A 203 -1.95 15.31 -10.61
CA THR A 203 -2.59 15.14 -11.92
C THR A 203 -2.64 16.45 -12.71
N ARG A 204 -2.38 16.37 -13.99
CA ARG A 204 -2.55 17.48 -14.94
C ARG A 204 -3.80 17.37 -15.80
N ILE A 205 -4.55 16.28 -15.61
CA ILE A 205 -5.72 15.99 -16.42
C ILE A 205 -6.91 16.84 -15.95
N GLY A 206 -7.52 17.56 -16.87
CA GLY A 206 -8.68 18.43 -16.60
C GLY A 206 -10.04 17.76 -16.80
N PHE A 207 -10.09 16.47 -17.13
CA PHE A 207 -11.30 15.67 -17.29
C PHE A 207 -11.54 14.84 -16.03
N PRO A 208 -12.55 15.15 -15.19
CA PRO A 208 -12.71 14.54 -13.87
C PRO A 208 -12.77 13.00 -13.86
N SER A 209 -13.37 12.40 -14.90
CA SER A 209 -13.54 10.95 -14.99
C SER A 209 -12.22 10.16 -15.16
N VAL A 210 -11.12 10.83 -15.48
CA VAL A 210 -9.80 10.24 -15.70
C VAL A 210 -8.69 11.08 -15.03
N SER A 211 -9.06 11.93 -14.10
CA SER A 211 -8.15 12.81 -13.37
C SER A 211 -7.78 12.22 -12.01
N GLY A 212 -6.50 12.31 -11.65
CA GLY A 212 -5.98 11.74 -10.40
C GLY A 212 -6.16 10.22 -10.37
N ILE A 213 -6.83 9.72 -9.34
CA ILE A 213 -7.10 8.29 -9.17
C ILE A 213 -8.28 7.79 -10.03
N ASN A 214 -9.07 8.71 -10.62
CA ASN A 214 -10.24 8.33 -11.41
C ASN A 214 -9.85 7.70 -12.73
N GLY A 215 -10.57 6.63 -13.11
CA GLY A 215 -10.34 5.90 -14.36
C GLY A 215 -9.05 5.08 -14.40
N VAL A 216 -8.26 5.08 -13.34
CA VAL A 216 -7.09 4.21 -13.21
C VAL A 216 -7.56 2.76 -13.03
N PRO A 217 -6.99 1.78 -13.74
CA PRO A 217 -7.29 0.36 -13.52
C PRO A 217 -7.08 -0.06 -12.07
N TRP A 218 -7.98 -0.88 -11.53
CA TRP A 218 -7.93 -1.31 -10.14
C TRP A 218 -6.62 -2.02 -9.76
N ASP A 219 -6.04 -2.77 -10.67
CA ASP A 219 -4.76 -3.46 -10.50
C ASP A 219 -3.53 -2.56 -10.70
N ALA A 220 -3.75 -1.27 -10.92
CA ALA A 220 -2.71 -0.25 -10.96
C ALA A 220 -2.92 0.88 -9.93
N VAL A 221 -4.10 0.99 -9.33
CA VAL A 221 -4.41 2.11 -8.42
C VAL A 221 -3.48 2.17 -7.22
N GLU A 222 -2.97 1.01 -6.77
CA GLU A 222 -2.03 0.89 -5.66
C GLU A 222 -0.56 1.14 -6.07
N LEU A 223 -0.25 1.35 -7.35
CA LEU A 223 1.13 1.59 -7.78
C LEU A 223 1.76 2.82 -7.08
N PRO A 224 1.14 4.00 -7.03
CA PRO A 224 1.74 5.15 -6.37
C PRO A 224 1.86 5.01 -4.86
N SER A 225 0.90 4.35 -4.21
CA SER A 225 0.90 4.12 -2.76
C SER A 225 1.97 3.13 -2.34
N GLN A 226 2.00 1.94 -2.93
CA GLN A 226 3.00 0.92 -2.66
C GLN A 226 4.41 1.34 -3.11
N PHE A 227 4.53 2.16 -4.14
CA PHE A 227 5.81 2.78 -4.50
C PHE A 227 6.35 3.65 -3.36
N MET A 228 5.52 4.48 -2.74
CA MET A 228 5.94 5.34 -1.62
C MET A 228 6.32 4.55 -0.38
N GLU A 229 5.74 3.38 -0.12
CA GLU A 229 6.11 2.51 1.01
C GLU A 229 7.60 2.14 1.01
N ASN A 230 8.21 1.97 -0.17
CA ASN A 230 9.62 1.61 -0.28
C ASN A 230 10.56 2.65 0.33
N PHE A 231 10.19 3.93 0.29
CA PHE A 231 10.97 4.99 0.94
C PHE A 231 10.97 4.87 2.47
N ALA A 232 9.95 4.27 3.08
CA ALA A 232 9.90 3.98 4.51
C ALA A 232 10.85 2.84 4.95
N TRP A 233 11.53 2.19 4.01
CA TRP A 233 12.59 1.21 4.24
C TRP A 233 13.97 1.74 3.87
N SER A 234 14.11 3.03 3.59
CA SER A 234 15.40 3.67 3.33
C SER A 234 15.93 4.37 4.58
N TYR A 235 17.16 4.05 5.00
CA TYR A 235 17.81 4.72 6.12
C TYR A 235 17.88 6.24 5.93
N ASP A 236 18.25 6.67 4.73
CA ASP A 236 18.40 8.09 4.41
C ASP A 236 17.08 8.87 4.48
N VAL A 237 15.96 8.17 4.25
CA VAL A 237 14.62 8.75 4.43
C VAL A 237 14.20 8.68 5.88
N LEU A 238 14.31 7.53 6.54
CA LEU A 238 13.86 7.36 7.91
C LEU A 238 14.60 8.26 8.90
N THR A 239 15.90 8.52 8.71
CA THR A 239 16.63 9.47 9.55
C THR A 239 16.05 10.89 9.50
N ARG A 240 15.47 11.28 8.38
CA ARG A 240 14.80 12.59 8.20
C ARG A 240 13.39 12.61 8.77
N CYS A 241 12.74 11.46 8.80
CA CYS A 241 11.39 11.24 9.32
C CYS A 241 11.37 10.88 10.80
N SER A 242 12.52 10.72 11.46
CA SER A 242 12.63 10.26 12.82
C SER A 242 13.24 11.31 13.75
N SER A 243 12.84 11.23 15.02
CA SER A 243 13.45 11.98 16.13
C SER A 243 13.00 11.32 17.42
N HIS A 244 13.91 10.87 18.26
CA HIS A 244 13.52 10.35 19.57
C HIS A 244 12.72 11.39 20.35
N HIS A 245 11.56 11.01 20.85
CA HIS A 245 10.60 11.97 21.42
C HIS A 245 11.12 12.70 22.67
N GLU A 246 12.12 12.14 23.38
CA GLU A 246 12.74 12.74 24.56
C GLU A 246 14.08 13.44 24.25
N TYR A 247 14.92 12.83 23.40
CA TYR A 247 16.30 13.25 23.19
C TYR A 247 16.54 13.98 21.88
N ASN A 248 15.53 14.09 21.00
CA ASN A 248 15.60 14.73 19.69
C ASN A 248 16.74 14.21 18.78
N GLN A 249 17.07 12.93 18.90
CA GLN A 249 18.06 12.28 18.04
C GLN A 249 17.36 11.45 16.95
N PRO A 250 17.86 11.44 15.72
CA PRO A 250 17.30 10.61 14.65
C PRO A 250 17.52 9.12 14.94
N LEU A 251 16.81 8.26 14.20
CA LEU A 251 16.96 6.81 14.27
C LEU A 251 18.42 6.40 14.10
N PRO A 252 19.04 5.70 15.08
CA PRO A 252 20.41 5.22 14.96
C PRO A 252 20.56 4.17 13.85
N ARG A 253 21.73 4.14 13.22
CA ARG A 253 22.02 3.21 12.13
C ARG A 253 21.92 1.75 12.57
N ASP A 254 22.40 1.40 13.73
CA ASP A 254 22.35 0.05 14.28
C ASP A 254 20.92 -0.44 14.55
N LEU A 255 20.03 0.47 14.99
CA LEU A 255 18.61 0.14 15.17
C LEU A 255 17.89 -0.01 13.82
N PHE A 256 18.24 0.83 12.83
CA PHE A 256 17.74 0.64 11.47
C PHE A 256 18.21 -0.69 10.87
N ASP A 257 19.49 -1.05 11.02
CA ASP A 257 20.04 -2.30 10.48
C ASP A 257 19.32 -3.53 11.07
N LYS A 258 18.93 -3.48 12.35
CA LYS A 258 18.10 -4.51 12.99
C LYS A 258 16.69 -4.55 12.41
N LEU A 259 16.07 -3.39 12.21
CA LEU A 259 14.75 -3.26 11.58
C LEU A 259 14.77 -3.86 10.17
N ASP A 260 15.72 -3.46 9.34
CA ASP A 260 15.87 -3.92 7.96
C ASP A 260 16.15 -5.44 7.90
N ALA A 261 17.04 -5.96 8.75
CA ALA A 261 17.27 -7.38 8.86
C ALA A 261 16.01 -8.18 9.25
N SER A 262 15.12 -7.59 10.05
CA SER A 262 13.84 -8.21 10.45
C SER A 262 12.78 -8.20 9.35
N ARG A 263 12.94 -7.39 8.30
CA ARG A 263 11.96 -7.17 7.21
C ARG A 263 11.51 -8.48 6.56
N HIS A 264 12.46 -9.36 6.29
CA HIS A 264 12.20 -10.61 5.56
C HIS A 264 11.75 -11.77 6.46
N ALA A 265 11.72 -11.59 7.79
CA ALA A 265 11.47 -12.68 8.74
C ALA A 265 10.15 -13.44 8.52
N GLY A 266 9.12 -12.76 8.00
CA GLY A 266 7.82 -13.37 7.71
C GLY A 266 7.30 -13.11 6.29
N ALA A 267 8.11 -12.48 5.43
CA ALA A 267 7.65 -11.97 4.13
C ALA A 267 7.11 -13.09 3.21
N ALA A 268 7.78 -14.22 3.10
CA ALA A 268 7.32 -15.34 2.27
C ALA A 268 6.02 -15.98 2.79
N LEU A 269 5.85 -16.09 4.12
CA LEU A 269 4.59 -16.55 4.72
C LEU A 269 3.44 -15.57 4.45
N ALA A 270 3.71 -14.26 4.59
CA ALA A 270 2.75 -13.20 4.28
C ALA A 270 2.39 -13.20 2.78
N MET A 271 3.37 -13.43 1.89
CA MET A 271 3.16 -13.54 0.45
C MET A 271 2.18 -14.67 0.12
N LEU A 272 2.39 -15.89 0.61
CA LEU A 272 1.46 -17.01 0.39
C LEU A 272 0.06 -16.71 0.95
N ARG A 273 -0.02 -16.00 2.07
CA ARG A 273 -1.32 -15.57 2.63
C ARG A 273 -2.05 -14.60 1.72
N GLN A 274 -1.36 -13.63 1.15
CA GLN A 274 -1.98 -12.69 0.20
C GLN A 274 -2.41 -13.38 -1.09
N ILE A 275 -1.64 -14.36 -1.56
CA ILE A 275 -1.98 -15.18 -2.73
C ILE A 275 -3.21 -16.05 -2.44
N GLU A 276 -3.31 -16.65 -1.25
CA GLU A 276 -4.54 -17.38 -0.82
C GLU A 276 -5.77 -16.50 -0.94
N LEU A 277 -5.71 -15.25 -0.43
CA LEU A 277 -6.81 -14.31 -0.48
C LEU A 277 -7.16 -13.91 -1.92
N GLY A 278 -6.15 -13.64 -2.75
CA GLY A 278 -6.32 -13.29 -4.15
C GLY A 278 -6.91 -14.43 -5.00
N LEU A 279 -6.40 -15.65 -4.83
CA LEU A 279 -6.93 -16.84 -5.53
C LEU A 279 -8.37 -17.15 -5.09
N PHE A 280 -8.65 -17.06 -3.78
CA PHE A 280 -10.00 -17.28 -3.28
C PHE A 280 -11.00 -16.28 -3.87
N ASP A 281 -10.69 -14.97 -3.80
CA ASP A 281 -11.51 -13.94 -4.42
C ASP A 281 -11.75 -14.24 -5.91
N PHE A 282 -10.66 -14.48 -6.62
CA PHE A 282 -10.73 -14.59 -8.08
C PHE A 282 -11.51 -15.84 -8.51
N ARG A 283 -11.29 -16.99 -7.86
CA ARG A 283 -11.98 -18.25 -8.19
C ARG A 283 -13.46 -18.20 -7.83
N VAL A 284 -13.85 -17.62 -6.68
CA VAL A 284 -15.26 -17.45 -6.32
C VAL A 284 -16.02 -16.64 -7.37
N HIS A 285 -15.37 -15.65 -8.01
CA HIS A 285 -16.03 -14.78 -8.98
C HIS A 285 -15.95 -15.27 -10.42
N THR A 286 -14.95 -16.09 -10.77
CA THR A 286 -14.74 -16.57 -12.14
C THR A 286 -15.26 -17.99 -12.38
N GLU A 287 -15.22 -18.86 -11.36
CA GLU A 287 -15.61 -20.27 -11.46
C GLU A 287 -17.06 -20.52 -11.01
N TYR A 288 -17.76 -19.50 -10.47
CA TYR A 288 -19.14 -19.67 -10.01
C TYR A 288 -20.10 -19.95 -11.17
N ASP A 289 -20.70 -21.15 -11.13
CA ASP A 289 -21.77 -21.56 -12.05
C ASP A 289 -23.09 -21.68 -11.27
N PRO A 290 -24.10 -20.84 -11.54
CA PRO A 290 -25.39 -20.91 -10.88
C PRO A 290 -26.15 -22.22 -11.17
N ALA A 291 -25.82 -22.95 -12.24
CA ALA A 291 -26.41 -24.25 -12.57
C ALA A 291 -25.81 -25.38 -11.73
N ASN A 292 -24.55 -25.26 -11.32
CA ASN A 292 -23.81 -26.20 -10.49
C ASN A 292 -23.04 -25.45 -9.38
N PRO A 293 -23.72 -24.86 -8.38
CA PRO A 293 -23.08 -24.01 -7.40
C PRO A 293 -22.16 -24.82 -6.49
N VAL A 294 -20.88 -24.43 -6.46
CA VAL A 294 -19.91 -24.91 -5.48
C VAL A 294 -20.04 -24.05 -4.21
N PRO A 295 -20.14 -24.67 -3.01
CA PRO A 295 -20.13 -23.90 -1.77
C PRO A 295 -18.88 -23.04 -1.63
N VAL A 296 -19.04 -21.78 -1.20
CA VAL A 296 -17.92 -20.82 -1.08
C VAL A 296 -16.80 -21.34 -0.17
N LEU A 297 -17.16 -22.10 0.89
CA LEU A 297 -16.17 -22.71 1.79
C LEU A 297 -15.37 -23.83 1.12
N ASP A 298 -15.96 -24.56 0.17
CA ASP A 298 -15.25 -25.61 -0.57
C ASP A 298 -14.25 -24.99 -1.55
N THR A 299 -14.60 -23.86 -2.19
CA THR A 299 -13.64 -23.08 -2.98
C THR A 299 -12.49 -22.60 -2.12
N LEU A 300 -12.77 -22.10 -0.90
CA LEU A 300 -11.72 -21.68 0.02
C LEU A 300 -10.83 -22.86 0.45
N ALA A 301 -11.41 -24.01 0.73
CA ALA A 301 -10.66 -25.22 1.09
C ALA A 301 -9.73 -25.65 -0.06
N ALA A 302 -10.24 -25.68 -1.30
CA ALA A 302 -9.43 -26.02 -2.48
C ALA A 302 -8.26 -25.05 -2.72
N VAL A 303 -8.47 -23.74 -2.50
CA VAL A 303 -7.38 -22.75 -2.58
C VAL A 303 -6.34 -22.97 -1.47
N ARG A 304 -6.78 -23.26 -0.26
CA ARG A 304 -5.87 -23.56 0.86
C ARG A 304 -5.05 -24.82 0.63
N ASP A 305 -5.66 -25.86 0.08
CA ASP A 305 -4.94 -27.09 -0.28
C ASP A 305 -3.88 -26.83 -1.38
N GLU A 306 -4.10 -25.80 -2.23
CA GLU A 306 -3.17 -25.43 -3.28
C GLU A 306 -1.98 -24.60 -2.75
N VAL A 307 -2.22 -23.59 -1.90
CA VAL A 307 -1.18 -22.59 -1.56
C VAL A 307 -0.87 -22.46 -0.08
N ALA A 308 -1.74 -22.80 0.86
CA ALA A 308 -1.49 -22.59 2.27
C ALA A 308 -0.56 -23.65 2.86
N LEU A 309 0.39 -23.22 3.70
CA LEU A 309 1.27 -24.13 4.46
C LEU A 309 0.67 -24.53 5.80
N ILE A 310 -0.20 -23.72 6.36
CA ILE A 310 -0.84 -23.95 7.65
C ILE A 310 -2.35 -24.00 7.43
N ARG A 311 -2.96 -25.09 7.87
CA ARG A 311 -4.41 -25.25 7.78
C ARG A 311 -5.10 -24.41 8.85
N HIS A 312 -6.14 -23.70 8.44
CA HIS A 312 -7.05 -23.06 9.38
C HIS A 312 -8.08 -24.07 9.91
N PRO A 313 -8.54 -23.93 11.15
CA PRO A 313 -9.56 -24.82 11.70
C PRO A 313 -10.90 -24.66 10.97
N ASP A 314 -11.73 -25.70 11.00
CA ASP A 314 -13.02 -25.74 10.29
C ASP A 314 -14.01 -24.65 10.74
N ILE A 315 -13.82 -24.10 11.94
CA ILE A 315 -14.61 -22.96 12.43
C ILE A 315 -14.25 -21.64 11.76
N ASN A 316 -13.13 -21.57 11.01
CA ASN A 316 -12.72 -20.36 10.32
C ASN A 316 -13.74 -19.98 9.23
N ARG A 317 -14.25 -18.78 9.33
CA ARG A 317 -15.27 -18.22 8.44
C ARG A 317 -14.75 -16.99 7.69
N LEU A 318 -13.53 -17.10 7.11
CA LEU A 318 -12.93 -16.02 6.34
C LEU A 318 -13.92 -15.31 5.40
N PRO A 319 -14.74 -16.01 4.59
CA PRO A 319 -15.65 -15.32 3.66
C PRO A 319 -16.63 -14.36 4.34
N HIS A 320 -17.03 -14.62 5.59
CA HIS A 320 -17.97 -13.76 6.32
C HIS A 320 -17.33 -12.48 6.85
N ALA A 321 -15.99 -12.46 6.97
CA ALA A 321 -15.23 -11.31 7.45
C ALA A 321 -14.47 -10.59 6.33
N PHE A 322 -14.50 -11.12 5.10
CA PHE A 322 -13.72 -10.60 3.98
C PHE A 322 -14.45 -9.43 3.29
N SER A 323 -14.55 -8.32 4.01
CA SER A 323 -15.26 -7.13 3.55
C SER A 323 -14.67 -6.53 2.27
N HIS A 324 -13.37 -6.66 2.02
CA HIS A 324 -12.72 -6.14 0.81
C HIS A 324 -13.44 -6.56 -0.48
N ILE A 325 -13.74 -7.86 -0.60
CA ILE A 325 -14.35 -8.40 -1.82
C ILE A 325 -15.89 -8.39 -1.80
N PHE A 326 -16.52 -8.39 -0.63
CA PHE A 326 -17.98 -8.43 -0.53
C PHE A 326 -18.63 -7.07 -0.23
N ALA A 327 -17.89 -6.10 0.29
CA ALA A 327 -18.39 -4.77 0.65
C ALA A 327 -17.44 -3.62 0.26
N GLY A 328 -16.15 -3.89 -0.01
CA GLY A 328 -15.09 -2.90 -0.21
C GLY A 328 -14.78 -2.57 -1.68
N GLY A 329 -15.48 -3.19 -2.65
CA GLY A 329 -15.25 -2.87 -4.08
C GLY A 329 -14.19 -3.73 -4.78
N TYR A 330 -13.45 -4.60 -4.07
CA TYR A 330 -12.40 -5.46 -4.62
C TYR A 330 -12.88 -6.83 -5.12
N ALA A 331 -14.18 -7.00 -5.40
CA ALA A 331 -14.71 -8.24 -5.99
C ALA A 331 -14.03 -8.58 -7.32
N ALA A 332 -13.47 -9.78 -7.43
CA ALA A 332 -12.59 -10.21 -8.53
C ALA A 332 -11.43 -9.20 -8.76
N GLY A 333 -10.90 -8.63 -7.68
CA GLY A 333 -9.93 -7.57 -7.74
C GLY A 333 -8.89 -7.58 -6.62
N TYR A 334 -8.96 -8.51 -5.66
CA TYR A 334 -8.00 -8.55 -4.55
C TYR A 334 -6.55 -8.82 -5.00
N TYR A 335 -6.37 -9.54 -6.11
CA TYR A 335 -5.06 -9.75 -6.72
C TYR A 335 -4.33 -8.44 -7.06
N SER A 336 -5.08 -7.35 -7.23
CA SER A 336 -4.58 -6.02 -7.58
C SER A 336 -3.47 -5.54 -6.63
N TYR A 337 -3.55 -5.87 -5.34
CA TYR A 337 -2.50 -5.55 -4.38
C TYR A 337 -1.15 -6.15 -4.76
N LYS A 338 -1.12 -7.43 -5.15
CA LYS A 338 0.14 -8.07 -5.58
C LYS A 338 0.57 -7.69 -6.99
N TRP A 339 -0.37 -7.43 -7.86
CA TRP A 339 -0.09 -6.93 -9.20
C TRP A 339 0.56 -5.54 -9.15
N ALA A 340 -0.04 -4.61 -8.42
CA ALA A 340 0.50 -3.27 -8.24
C ALA A 340 1.82 -3.26 -7.44
N GLU A 341 2.01 -4.20 -6.51
CA GLU A 341 3.27 -4.33 -5.75
C GLU A 341 4.44 -4.73 -6.65
N VAL A 342 4.21 -5.57 -7.68
CA VAL A 342 5.21 -5.84 -8.73
C VAL A 342 5.59 -4.55 -9.46
N LEU A 343 4.59 -3.78 -9.88
CA LEU A 343 4.83 -2.50 -10.54
C LEU A 343 5.59 -1.53 -9.65
N ALA A 344 5.20 -1.44 -8.38
CA ALA A 344 5.79 -0.53 -7.40
C ALA A 344 7.24 -0.90 -7.07
N ALA A 345 7.52 -2.18 -6.83
CA ALA A 345 8.86 -2.68 -6.54
C ALA A 345 9.82 -2.44 -7.72
N ASP A 346 9.38 -2.77 -8.94
CA ASP A 346 10.21 -2.57 -10.13
C ASP A 346 10.35 -1.07 -10.48
N ALA A 347 9.35 -0.24 -10.21
CA ALA A 347 9.46 1.21 -10.33
C ALA A 347 10.48 1.79 -9.33
N TYR A 348 10.47 1.31 -8.07
CA TYR A 348 11.42 1.73 -7.05
C TYR A 348 12.85 1.28 -7.37
N ALA A 349 13.03 0.13 -8.02
CA ALA A 349 14.34 -0.31 -8.49
C ALA A 349 15.02 0.72 -9.41
N ALA A 350 14.28 1.53 -10.17
CA ALA A 350 14.86 2.63 -10.94
C ALA A 350 15.52 3.70 -10.04
N PHE A 351 14.98 3.92 -8.86
CA PHE A 351 15.57 4.83 -7.87
C PHE A 351 16.74 4.19 -7.14
N GLU A 352 16.71 2.88 -6.88
CA GLU A 352 17.89 2.17 -6.36
C GLU A 352 19.07 2.23 -7.35
N GLU A 353 18.80 2.13 -8.66
CA GLU A 353 19.80 2.21 -9.73
C GLU A 353 20.38 3.63 -9.90
N ALA A 354 19.54 4.68 -9.83
CA ALA A 354 19.92 6.06 -10.10
C ALA A 354 20.28 6.86 -8.83
N GLY A 355 19.85 6.38 -7.67
CA GLY A 355 19.86 7.07 -6.39
C GLY A 355 18.45 7.45 -5.93
N ILE A 356 18.14 7.15 -4.66
CA ILE A 356 16.77 7.30 -4.13
C ILE A 356 16.22 8.74 -4.12
N PHE A 357 17.09 9.73 -4.29
CA PHE A 357 16.73 11.15 -4.41
C PHE A 357 17.00 11.71 -5.80
N ASP A 358 17.21 10.87 -6.82
CA ASP A 358 17.45 11.30 -8.17
C ASP A 358 16.24 12.06 -8.74
N ARG A 359 16.46 13.33 -9.07
CA ARG A 359 15.41 14.24 -9.52
C ARG A 359 14.91 13.94 -10.92
N GLU A 360 15.76 13.40 -11.79
CA GLU A 360 15.38 13.07 -13.16
C GLU A 360 14.45 11.86 -13.17
N THR A 361 14.79 10.83 -12.42
CA THR A 361 13.94 9.64 -12.21
C THR A 361 12.62 10.01 -11.54
N ALA A 362 12.65 10.87 -10.51
CA ALA A 362 11.44 11.37 -9.86
C ALA A 362 10.56 12.20 -10.81
N ALA A 363 11.15 13.09 -11.61
CA ALA A 363 10.40 13.86 -12.60
C ALA A 363 9.79 12.98 -13.70
N ARG A 364 10.50 11.91 -14.11
CA ARG A 364 9.98 10.93 -15.07
C ARG A 364 8.83 10.12 -14.49
N PHE A 365 8.96 9.59 -13.24
CA PHE A 365 7.88 8.90 -12.55
C PHE A 365 6.65 9.80 -12.39
N ARG A 366 6.86 11.05 -11.95
CA ARG A 366 5.80 12.03 -11.83
C ARG A 366 5.08 12.26 -13.16
N ARG A 367 5.82 12.53 -14.25
CA ARG A 367 5.25 12.85 -15.55
C ARG A 367 4.52 11.69 -16.19
N GLU A 368 5.06 10.46 -16.09
CA GLU A 368 4.51 9.30 -16.78
C GLU A 368 3.44 8.56 -15.96
N ILE A 369 3.48 8.65 -14.61
CA ILE A 369 2.57 7.91 -13.73
C ILE A 369 1.61 8.87 -13.00
N LEU A 370 2.13 9.83 -12.22
CA LEU A 370 1.28 10.62 -11.32
C LEU A 370 0.46 11.70 -12.04
N GLU A 371 0.99 12.29 -13.11
CA GLU A 371 0.34 13.40 -13.80
C GLU A 371 -0.75 12.96 -14.78
N VAL A 372 -0.74 11.69 -15.22
CA VAL A 372 -1.60 11.20 -16.32
C VAL A 372 -2.93 10.62 -15.85
N GLY A 373 -3.06 10.23 -14.58
CA GLY A 373 -4.29 9.60 -14.04
C GLY A 373 -4.73 8.41 -14.90
N GLY A 374 -6.05 8.28 -15.13
CA GLY A 374 -6.63 7.26 -16.00
C GLY A 374 -6.74 7.66 -17.48
N SER A 375 -6.02 8.71 -17.91
CA SER A 375 -6.14 9.23 -19.28
C SER A 375 -5.28 8.48 -20.31
N ARG A 376 -4.42 7.59 -19.86
CA ARG A 376 -3.50 6.81 -20.68
C ARG A 376 -3.49 5.36 -20.23
N ASP A 377 -3.25 4.43 -21.15
CA ASP A 377 -2.99 3.03 -20.79
C ASP A 377 -1.82 2.95 -19.81
N ILE A 378 -2.03 2.26 -18.71
CA ILE A 378 -1.07 2.27 -17.59
C ILE A 378 0.20 1.48 -17.93
N MET A 379 0.11 0.41 -18.74
CA MET A 379 1.29 -0.32 -19.19
C MET A 379 2.14 0.53 -20.14
N GLU A 380 1.51 1.31 -21.02
CA GLU A 380 2.23 2.27 -21.87
C GLU A 380 2.88 3.38 -21.03
N ALA A 381 2.18 3.89 -20.02
CA ALA A 381 2.71 4.87 -19.09
C ALA A 381 3.91 4.29 -18.30
N TYR A 382 3.78 3.06 -17.83
CA TYR A 382 4.83 2.34 -17.12
C TYR A 382 6.08 2.12 -17.99
N LYS A 383 5.88 1.64 -19.25
CA LYS A 383 6.98 1.48 -20.21
C LYS A 383 7.68 2.81 -20.55
N ALA A 384 6.92 3.90 -20.62
CA ALA A 384 7.51 5.24 -20.82
C ALA A 384 8.37 5.69 -19.61
N PHE A 385 7.98 5.30 -18.40
CA PHE A 385 8.78 5.52 -17.21
C PHE A 385 9.99 4.60 -17.11
N ARG A 386 9.78 3.26 -17.20
CA ARG A 386 10.80 2.26 -16.88
C ARG A 386 11.65 1.84 -18.09
N GLY A 387 11.16 2.06 -19.32
CA GLY A 387 11.80 1.64 -20.57
C GLY A 387 11.54 0.17 -20.97
N ARG A 388 10.80 -0.59 -20.14
CA ARG A 388 10.46 -2.00 -20.32
C ARG A 388 9.19 -2.35 -19.56
N GLU A 389 8.70 -3.56 -19.76
CA GLU A 389 7.65 -4.15 -18.92
C GLU A 389 8.16 -4.46 -17.50
N PRO A 390 7.28 -4.49 -16.50
CA PRO A 390 7.63 -4.87 -15.14
C PRO A 390 8.02 -6.34 -15.06
N THR A 391 8.88 -6.70 -14.09
CA THR A 391 9.19 -8.09 -13.75
C THR A 391 8.99 -8.32 -12.26
N ILE A 392 8.78 -9.58 -11.87
CA ILE A 392 8.58 -9.95 -10.45
C ILE A 392 9.89 -9.91 -9.64
N ASP A 393 11.05 -9.82 -10.30
CA ASP A 393 12.37 -9.96 -9.67
C ASP A 393 12.59 -8.95 -8.53
N ALA A 394 12.19 -7.69 -8.74
CA ALA A 394 12.33 -6.65 -7.73
C ALA A 394 11.49 -6.96 -6.49
N LEU A 395 10.24 -7.42 -6.69
CA LEU A 395 9.37 -7.82 -5.59
C LEU A 395 9.93 -9.02 -4.81
N LEU A 396 10.38 -10.05 -5.51
CA LEU A 396 10.99 -11.22 -4.88
C LEU A 396 12.21 -10.82 -4.05
N ARG A 397 13.12 -10.03 -4.62
CA ARG A 397 14.30 -9.51 -3.92
C ARG A 397 13.91 -8.71 -2.66
N GLN A 398 12.93 -7.81 -2.75
CA GLN A 398 12.44 -7.01 -1.63
C GLN A 398 11.82 -7.85 -0.50
N ASN A 399 11.33 -9.04 -0.82
CA ASN A 399 10.79 -10.00 0.15
C ASN A 399 11.81 -11.05 0.60
N GLY A 400 13.09 -10.94 0.21
CA GLY A 400 14.13 -11.92 0.55
C GLY A 400 13.91 -13.30 -0.08
N ILE A 401 13.22 -13.33 -1.22
CA ILE A 401 12.93 -14.55 -2.00
C ILE A 401 13.89 -14.57 -3.19
N GLU A 402 14.64 -15.65 -3.35
CA GLU A 402 15.54 -15.78 -4.50
C GLU A 402 14.71 -15.94 -5.78
N ALA A 403 15.01 -15.12 -6.79
CA ALA A 403 14.52 -15.35 -8.14
C ALA A 403 15.23 -16.59 -8.67
N GLY A 404 14.50 -17.67 -8.93
CA GLY A 404 15.03 -18.95 -9.39
C GLY A 404 15.66 -18.88 -10.79
#